data_9fa84dc7d5faabf838a83e89965f3826
#
_entry.id   9fa84dc7d5faabf838a83e89965f3826
#
_cell.length_a   1.000
_cell.length_b   1.000
_cell.length_c   1.000
_cell.angle_alpha   90.00
_cell.angle_beta   90.00
_cell.angle_gamma   90.00
#
_symmetry.space_group_name_H-M   'P 1'
#
loop_
_entity.id
_entity.type
_entity.pdbx_description
1 polymer ?
#
loop_
_entity_poly.entity_id
_entity_poly.type
_entity_poly.pdbx_seq_one_letter_code
_entity_poly.pdbx_strand_id
1 'polypeptide(L)'
;VLASPEVVGFYAAVLAIGTLVSHSKLVTVGVYPKLLGNDRGKYLNENFRLLLYFSILFSTISIVFAKTGLFILNPIYEAVSIGVIFISIRYFLFNLYDNFQSILRATETIDEKQNPTTREFLKSKLFKIPTIQLFQYVSYILILTVSLLLIKFPSTLDLVIFWSILSLLIQIPSTLLVCIWI
;
A
#
# COMPACT_ATOMS: atom_id res chain seq x y z
N VAL A 1 10.37 -23.36 -10.60
CA VAL A 1 9.25 -22.64 -9.94
C VAL A 1 9.77 -22.17 -8.60
N LEU A 2 9.84 -20.84 -8.37
CA LEU A 2 10.39 -20.23 -7.14
C LEU A 2 9.44 -20.37 -5.93
N ALA A 3 8.15 -20.54 -6.17
CA ALA A 3 7.15 -20.78 -5.12
C ALA A 3 6.18 -21.88 -5.57
N SER A 4 5.74 -22.73 -4.62
CA SER A 4 4.74 -23.76 -4.91
C SER A 4 3.35 -23.12 -5.07
N PRO A 5 2.43 -23.77 -5.81
CA PRO A 5 1.04 -23.32 -5.90
C PRO A 5 0.37 -23.16 -4.53
N GLU A 6 0.77 -23.97 -3.57
CA GLU A 6 0.29 -23.92 -2.20
C GLU A 6 0.66 -22.60 -1.50
N VAL A 7 1.93 -22.16 -1.61
CA VAL A 7 2.39 -20.85 -1.07
C VAL A 7 1.58 -19.72 -1.66
N VAL A 8 1.35 -19.76 -2.98
CA VAL A 8 0.56 -18.73 -3.67
C VAL A 8 -0.88 -18.71 -3.14
N GLY A 9 -1.48 -19.89 -2.92
CA GLY A 9 -2.82 -20.03 -2.34
C GLY A 9 -2.92 -19.43 -0.93
N PHE A 10 -1.99 -19.75 -0.04
CA PHE A 10 -1.92 -19.18 1.31
C PHE A 10 -1.74 -17.65 1.28
N TYR A 11 -0.82 -17.17 0.43
CA TYR A 11 -0.59 -15.73 0.31
C TYR A 11 -1.80 -15.00 -0.28
N ALA A 12 -2.48 -15.57 -1.26
CA ALA A 12 -3.70 -15.03 -1.83
C ALA A 12 -4.84 -14.92 -0.79
N ALA A 13 -4.98 -15.93 0.09
CA ALA A 13 -5.94 -15.91 1.18
C ALA A 13 -5.63 -14.77 2.18
N VAL A 14 -4.36 -14.60 2.56
CA VAL A 14 -3.90 -13.48 3.40
C VAL A 14 -4.20 -12.14 2.76
N LEU A 15 -3.93 -12.00 1.46
CA LEU A 15 -4.26 -10.79 0.69
C LEU A 15 -5.77 -10.53 0.67
N ALA A 16 -6.59 -11.55 0.46
CA ALA A 16 -8.06 -11.40 0.39
C ALA A 16 -8.63 -10.73 1.64
N ILE A 17 -8.16 -11.12 2.83
CA ILE A 17 -8.59 -10.51 4.10
C ILE A 17 -7.92 -9.15 4.32
N GLY A 18 -6.60 -9.04 4.09
CA GLY A 18 -5.85 -7.80 4.32
C GLY A 18 -6.26 -6.65 3.40
N THR A 19 -6.71 -6.94 2.17
CA THR A 19 -7.17 -5.91 1.22
C THR A 19 -8.45 -5.21 1.64
N LEU A 20 -9.21 -5.72 2.62
CA LEU A 20 -10.36 -5.00 3.19
C LEU A 20 -9.98 -3.59 3.63
N VAL A 21 -8.76 -3.40 4.14
CA VAL A 21 -8.23 -2.09 4.55
C VAL A 21 -8.20 -1.10 3.38
N SER A 22 -7.98 -1.56 2.15
CA SER A 22 -7.91 -0.70 0.96
C SER A 22 -9.24 0.01 0.65
N HIS A 23 -10.38 -0.51 1.14
CA HIS A 23 -11.68 0.11 0.93
C HIS A 23 -11.83 1.45 1.66
N SER A 24 -11.01 1.73 2.67
CA SER A 24 -11.02 3.04 3.35
C SER A 24 -10.73 4.21 2.41
N LYS A 25 -9.99 3.99 1.34
CA LYS A 25 -9.70 5.02 0.33
C LYS A 25 -10.95 5.48 -0.45
N LEU A 26 -12.02 4.68 -0.51
CA LEU A 26 -13.26 5.07 -1.17
C LEU A 26 -13.86 6.35 -0.55
N VAL A 27 -13.61 6.58 0.75
CA VAL A 27 -14.04 7.79 1.45
C VAL A 27 -13.32 9.04 0.94
N THR A 28 -12.13 8.88 0.37
CA THR A 28 -11.26 9.98 -0.08
C THR A 28 -11.39 10.31 -1.57
N VAL A 29 -12.06 9.47 -2.35
CA VAL A 29 -12.18 9.64 -3.82
C VAL A 29 -12.83 10.97 -4.21
N GLY A 30 -13.80 11.46 -3.42
CA GLY A 30 -14.50 12.74 -3.69
C GLY A 30 -13.72 13.99 -3.30
N VAL A 31 -12.51 13.86 -2.77
CA VAL A 31 -11.77 15.00 -2.20
C VAL A 31 -10.92 15.71 -3.24
N TYR A 32 -10.36 14.99 -4.22
CA TYR A 32 -9.53 15.59 -5.25
C TYR A 32 -10.19 16.81 -5.96
N PRO A 33 -11.45 16.74 -6.41
CA PRO A 33 -12.11 17.90 -6.99
C PRO A 33 -12.28 19.09 -6.01
N LYS A 34 -12.47 18.79 -4.72
CA LYS A 34 -12.63 19.83 -3.67
C LYS A 34 -11.30 20.53 -3.34
N LEU A 35 -10.16 19.87 -3.57
CA LEU A 35 -8.84 20.47 -3.39
C LEU A 35 -8.49 21.52 -4.45
N LEU A 36 -9.20 21.53 -5.57
CA LEU A 36 -9.07 22.55 -6.61
C LEU A 36 -9.82 23.84 -6.27
N GLY A 37 -10.66 23.84 -5.23
CA GLY A 37 -11.43 24.99 -4.75
C GLY A 37 -10.67 25.88 -3.76
N ASN A 38 -11.36 26.95 -3.28
CA ASN A 38 -10.75 27.99 -2.42
C ASN A 38 -10.49 27.55 -0.97
N ASP A 39 -11.19 26.52 -0.44
CA ASP A 39 -11.11 26.08 0.97
C ASP A 39 -10.21 24.84 1.16
N ARG A 40 -9.09 24.80 0.46
CA ARG A 40 -8.16 23.62 0.39
C ARG A 40 -7.79 23.06 1.77
N GLY A 41 -7.41 23.91 2.72
CA GLY A 41 -6.90 23.46 4.03
C GLY A 41 -7.95 22.72 4.88
N LYS A 42 -9.19 23.20 4.87
CA LYS A 42 -10.29 22.57 5.61
C LYS A 42 -10.59 21.17 5.06
N TYR A 43 -10.71 21.06 3.73
CA TYR A 43 -11.00 19.79 3.07
C TYR A 43 -9.85 18.77 3.21
N LEU A 44 -8.58 19.22 3.20
CA LEU A 44 -7.43 18.35 3.45
C LEU A 44 -7.49 17.73 4.84
N ASN A 45 -7.74 18.54 5.87
CA ASN A 45 -7.78 18.05 7.25
C ASN A 45 -8.96 17.08 7.47
N GLU A 46 -10.15 17.41 6.96
CA GLU A 46 -11.33 16.57 7.04
C GLU A 46 -11.11 15.22 6.33
N ASN A 47 -10.56 15.25 5.11
CA ASN A 47 -10.22 14.07 4.34
C ASN A 47 -9.23 13.17 5.07
N PHE A 48 -8.16 13.77 5.59
CA PHE A 48 -7.13 13.01 6.30
C PHE A 48 -7.68 12.35 7.57
N ARG A 49 -8.52 13.07 8.33
CA ARG A 49 -9.20 12.49 9.51
C ARG A 49 -10.11 11.32 9.13
N LEU A 50 -10.91 11.45 8.09
CA LEU A 50 -11.79 10.38 7.60
C LEU A 50 -10.97 9.18 7.12
N LEU A 51 -9.90 9.42 6.33
CA LEU A 51 -9.00 8.35 5.89
C LEU A 51 -8.41 7.59 7.07
N LEU A 52 -7.86 8.29 8.06
CA LEU A 52 -7.30 7.67 9.26
C LEU A 52 -8.35 6.85 10.01
N TYR A 53 -9.53 7.43 10.26
CA TYR A 53 -10.61 6.76 10.96
C TYR A 53 -11.01 5.44 10.28
N PHE A 54 -11.31 5.49 8.97
CA PHE A 54 -11.72 4.29 8.25
C PHE A 54 -10.58 3.30 8.03
N SER A 55 -9.34 3.78 7.81
CA SER A 55 -8.19 2.88 7.67
C SER A 55 -7.89 2.14 8.98
N ILE A 56 -7.99 2.80 10.13
CA ILE A 56 -7.84 2.16 11.45
C ILE A 56 -9.00 1.18 11.68
N LEU A 57 -10.24 1.58 11.41
CA LEU A 57 -11.41 0.72 11.57
C LEU A 57 -11.28 -0.57 10.75
N PHE A 58 -11.03 -0.46 9.44
CA PHE A 58 -10.88 -1.63 8.57
C PHE A 58 -9.66 -2.46 8.91
N SER A 59 -8.54 -1.85 9.34
CA SER A 59 -7.36 -2.59 9.81
C SER A 59 -7.69 -3.39 11.06
N THR A 60 -8.39 -2.79 12.01
CA THR A 60 -8.82 -3.48 13.25
C THR A 60 -9.73 -4.65 12.91
N ILE A 61 -10.73 -4.43 12.04
CA ILE A 61 -11.62 -5.51 11.59
C ILE A 61 -10.82 -6.64 10.93
N SER A 62 -9.94 -6.33 9.97
CA SER A 62 -9.11 -7.33 9.29
C SER A 62 -8.25 -8.12 10.26
N ILE A 63 -7.63 -7.48 11.25
CA ILE A 63 -6.73 -8.12 12.21
C ILE A 63 -7.53 -8.97 13.20
N VAL A 64 -8.61 -8.45 13.77
CA VAL A 64 -9.43 -9.17 14.77
C VAL A 64 -10.09 -10.39 14.14
N PHE A 65 -10.60 -10.26 12.93
CA PHE A 65 -11.27 -11.36 12.22
C PHE A 65 -10.33 -12.18 11.31
N ALA A 66 -9.00 -11.99 11.39
CA ALA A 66 -8.03 -12.68 10.54
C ALA A 66 -8.20 -14.20 10.55
N LYS A 67 -8.22 -14.81 11.75
CA LYS A 67 -8.39 -16.25 11.90
C LYS A 67 -9.74 -16.73 11.37
N THR A 68 -10.82 -16.09 11.82
CA THR A 68 -12.19 -16.45 11.42
C THR A 68 -12.41 -16.29 9.93
N GLY A 69 -11.92 -15.17 9.35
CA GLY A 69 -12.04 -14.92 7.91
C GLY A 69 -11.27 -15.94 7.07
N LEU A 70 -10.05 -16.27 7.47
CA LEU A 70 -9.26 -17.31 6.80
C LEU A 70 -9.87 -18.70 6.96
N PHE A 71 -10.40 -19.03 8.15
CA PHE A 71 -11.09 -20.28 8.40
C PHE A 71 -12.35 -20.46 7.52
N ILE A 72 -13.11 -19.37 7.29
CA ILE A 72 -14.28 -19.40 6.41
C ILE A 72 -13.87 -19.67 4.96
N LEU A 73 -12.73 -19.11 4.50
CA LEU A 73 -12.22 -19.39 3.17
C LEU A 73 -11.77 -20.83 3.02
N ASN A 74 -10.98 -21.32 3.95
CA ASN A 74 -10.58 -22.71 4.13
C ASN A 74 -9.92 -22.87 5.50
N PRO A 75 -10.31 -23.87 6.33
CA PRO A 75 -9.73 -24.10 7.66
C PRO A 75 -8.19 -24.18 7.67
N ILE A 76 -7.59 -24.67 6.60
CA ILE A 76 -6.12 -24.80 6.48
C ILE A 76 -5.41 -23.42 6.44
N TYR A 77 -6.10 -22.37 6.01
CA TYR A 77 -5.53 -21.02 5.91
C TYR A 77 -5.43 -20.30 7.26
N GLU A 78 -6.08 -20.79 8.31
CA GLU A 78 -5.99 -20.20 9.64
C GLU A 78 -4.55 -20.09 10.15
N ALA A 79 -3.69 -21.04 9.76
CA ALA A 79 -2.28 -21.09 10.14
C ALA A 79 -1.47 -19.86 9.69
N VAL A 80 -1.90 -19.14 8.65
CA VAL A 80 -1.21 -17.94 8.14
C VAL A 80 -1.86 -16.62 8.59
N SER A 81 -2.72 -16.66 9.62
CA SER A 81 -3.44 -15.48 10.12
C SER A 81 -2.53 -14.32 10.54
N ILE A 82 -1.32 -14.61 11.02
CA ILE A 82 -0.32 -13.59 11.35
C ILE A 82 0.10 -12.76 10.11
N GLY A 83 0.09 -13.35 8.92
CA GLY A 83 0.36 -12.65 7.67
C GLY A 83 -0.66 -11.54 7.38
N VAL A 84 -1.92 -11.71 7.80
CA VAL A 84 -2.97 -10.69 7.64
C VAL A 84 -2.62 -9.41 8.40
N ILE A 85 -1.97 -9.52 9.57
CA ILE A 85 -1.55 -8.36 10.36
C ILE A 85 -0.59 -7.48 9.54
N PHE A 86 0.46 -8.10 8.98
CA PHE A 86 1.46 -7.37 8.16
C PHE A 86 0.84 -6.78 6.90
N ILE A 87 -0.02 -7.53 6.23
CA ILE A 87 -0.70 -7.05 5.02
C ILE A 87 -1.70 -5.92 5.35
N SER A 88 -2.42 -5.99 6.47
CA SER A 88 -3.32 -4.92 6.90
C SER A 88 -2.55 -3.62 7.19
N ILE A 89 -1.42 -3.70 7.91
CA ILE A 89 -0.55 -2.55 8.17
C ILE A 89 0.03 -2.00 6.85
N ARG A 90 0.44 -2.88 5.93
CA ARG A 90 0.91 -2.47 4.60
C ARG A 90 -0.17 -1.68 3.84
N TYR A 91 -1.43 -2.15 3.81
CA TYR A 91 -2.52 -1.45 3.14
C TYR A 91 -2.89 -0.14 3.84
N PHE A 92 -2.79 -0.08 5.17
CA PHE A 92 -2.91 1.18 5.90
C PHE A 92 -1.88 2.21 5.42
N LEU A 93 -0.59 1.83 5.37
CA LEU A 93 0.48 2.69 4.85
C LEU A 93 0.28 3.04 3.38
N PHE A 94 -0.18 2.10 2.58
CA PHE A 94 -0.47 2.32 1.16
C PHE A 94 -1.60 3.36 0.97
N ASN A 95 -2.65 3.32 1.79
CA ASN A 95 -3.72 4.30 1.75
C ASN A 95 -3.23 5.71 2.10
N LEU A 96 -2.33 5.84 3.10
CA LEU A 96 -1.66 7.10 3.41
C LEU A 96 -0.83 7.59 2.22
N TYR A 97 -0.03 6.71 1.65
CA TYR A 97 0.79 7.00 0.48
C TYR A 97 -0.05 7.50 -0.70
N ASP A 98 -1.14 6.82 -1.03
CA ASP A 98 -2.04 7.16 -2.14
C ASP A 98 -2.74 8.52 -1.91
N ASN A 99 -3.15 8.79 -0.66
CA ASN A 99 -3.71 10.08 -0.29
C ASN A 99 -2.70 11.22 -0.43
N PHE A 100 -1.48 11.02 0.08
CA PHE A 100 -0.41 12.00 -0.05
C PHE A 100 0.00 12.26 -1.50
N GLN A 101 0.04 11.22 -2.34
CA GLN A 101 0.22 11.39 -3.77
C GLN A 101 -0.86 12.27 -4.39
N SER A 102 -2.12 12.04 -4.04
CA SER A 102 -3.24 12.81 -4.56
C SER A 102 -3.13 14.29 -4.20
N ILE A 103 -2.68 14.60 -2.97
CA ILE A 103 -2.41 15.97 -2.52
C ILE A 103 -1.26 16.59 -3.32
N LEU A 104 -0.14 15.86 -3.50
CA LEU A 104 1.01 16.34 -4.23
C LEU A 104 0.67 16.62 -5.70
N ARG A 105 -0.14 15.76 -6.33
CA ARG A 105 -0.62 15.97 -7.70
C ARG A 105 -1.54 17.19 -7.80
N ALA A 106 -2.44 17.39 -6.83
CA ALA A 106 -3.33 18.54 -6.80
C ALA A 106 -2.60 19.88 -6.56
N THR A 107 -1.39 19.85 -6.02
CA THR A 107 -0.53 21.04 -5.80
C THR A 107 0.50 21.29 -6.89
N GLU A 108 0.59 20.43 -7.89
CA GLU A 108 1.53 20.58 -9.00
C GLU A 108 0.98 21.57 -10.02
N THR A 109 1.82 22.48 -10.47
CA THR A 109 1.47 23.55 -11.40
C THR A 109 2.10 23.39 -12.78
N ILE A 110 2.87 22.30 -12.99
CA ILE A 110 3.57 22.09 -14.25
C ILE A 110 2.59 21.87 -15.43
N ASP A 111 1.39 21.32 -15.15
CA ASP A 111 0.34 21.09 -16.14
C ASP A 111 -0.30 22.40 -16.65
N GLU A 112 -0.15 23.50 -15.88
CA GLU A 112 -0.67 24.81 -16.24
C GLU A 112 0.29 25.55 -17.21
N LYS A 113 1.54 25.06 -17.36
CA LYS A 113 2.52 25.63 -18.28
C LYS A 113 2.24 25.17 -19.71
N GLN A 114 2.10 26.11 -20.64
CA GLN A 114 1.85 25.82 -22.05
C GLN A 114 2.97 25.01 -22.75
N ASN A 115 4.23 25.15 -22.32
CA ASN A 115 5.37 24.43 -22.92
C ASN A 115 6.44 24.13 -21.84
N PRO A 116 6.21 23.13 -20.96
CA PRO A 116 7.23 22.76 -19.97
C PRO A 116 8.43 22.11 -20.66
N THR A 117 9.63 22.52 -20.24
CA THR A 117 10.86 21.86 -20.73
C THR A 117 10.97 20.45 -20.15
N THR A 118 11.62 19.52 -20.88
CA THR A 118 11.86 18.15 -20.40
C THR A 118 12.53 18.11 -19.03
N ARG A 119 13.45 19.07 -18.76
CA ARG A 119 14.12 19.18 -17.46
C ARG A 119 13.17 19.59 -16.33
N GLU A 120 12.22 20.48 -16.58
CA GLU A 120 11.20 20.87 -15.60
C GLU A 120 10.26 19.71 -15.32
N PHE A 121 9.83 18.98 -16.36
CA PHE A 121 8.99 17.80 -16.21
C PHE A 121 9.67 16.71 -15.37
N LEU A 122 10.95 16.40 -15.63
CA LEU A 122 11.72 15.41 -14.84
C LEU A 122 11.90 15.82 -13.36
N LYS A 123 11.87 17.12 -13.05
CA LYS A 123 11.93 17.64 -11.68
C LYS A 123 10.58 17.73 -11.00
N SER A 124 9.48 17.62 -11.74
CA SER A 124 8.13 17.75 -11.22
C SER A 124 7.75 16.60 -10.28
N LYS A 125 6.78 16.85 -9.42
CA LYS A 125 6.17 15.82 -8.56
C LYS A 125 5.47 14.75 -9.39
N LEU A 126 4.88 15.12 -10.53
CA LEU A 126 4.21 14.20 -11.47
C LEU A 126 5.16 13.12 -12.01
N PHE A 127 6.44 13.44 -12.24
CA PHE A 127 7.43 12.45 -12.67
C PHE A 127 8.05 11.69 -11.51
N LYS A 128 8.37 12.37 -10.40
CA LYS A 128 9.03 11.75 -9.24
C LYS A 128 8.18 10.68 -8.57
N ILE A 129 6.86 10.91 -8.46
CA ILE A 129 5.94 9.96 -7.80
C ILE A 129 5.92 8.60 -8.51
N PRO A 130 5.63 8.49 -9.84
CA PRO A 130 5.71 7.22 -10.55
C PRO A 130 7.09 6.58 -10.51
N THR A 131 8.17 7.38 -10.50
CA THR A 131 9.55 6.88 -10.41
C THR A 131 9.81 6.19 -9.08
N ILE A 132 9.37 6.75 -7.94
CA ILE A 132 9.46 6.08 -6.63
C ILE A 132 8.68 4.78 -6.65
N GLN A 133 7.48 4.78 -7.20
CA GLN A 133 6.62 3.61 -7.26
C GLN A 133 7.25 2.50 -8.12
N LEU A 134 7.82 2.85 -9.26
CA LEU A 134 8.56 1.92 -10.11
C LEU A 134 9.76 1.32 -9.36
N PHE A 135 10.56 2.17 -8.70
CA PHE A 135 11.71 1.73 -7.91
C PHE A 135 11.30 0.81 -6.76
N GLN A 136 10.20 1.11 -6.09
CA GLN A 136 9.62 0.26 -5.04
C GLN A 136 9.27 -1.15 -5.58
N TYR A 137 8.58 -1.23 -6.73
CA TYR A 137 8.20 -2.52 -7.32
C TYR A 137 9.41 -3.31 -7.80
N VAL A 138 10.37 -2.66 -8.46
CA VAL A 138 11.61 -3.33 -8.90
C VAL A 138 12.40 -3.85 -7.70
N SER A 139 12.57 -3.04 -6.66
CA SER A 139 13.24 -3.47 -5.43
C SER A 139 12.54 -4.64 -4.75
N TYR A 140 11.21 -4.61 -4.71
CA TYR A 140 10.41 -5.71 -4.16
C TYR A 140 10.66 -7.03 -4.90
N ILE A 141 10.56 -6.99 -6.24
CA ILE A 141 10.78 -8.20 -7.08
C ILE A 141 12.20 -8.71 -6.91
N LEU A 142 13.21 -7.84 -6.94
CA LEU A 142 14.61 -8.22 -6.77
C LEU A 142 14.86 -8.87 -5.40
N ILE A 143 14.45 -8.22 -4.31
CA ILE A 143 14.68 -8.73 -2.96
C ILE A 143 13.92 -10.05 -2.76
N LEU A 144 12.67 -10.14 -3.21
CA LEU A 144 11.89 -11.37 -3.12
C LEU A 144 12.57 -12.51 -3.88
N THR A 145 12.99 -12.26 -5.14
CA THR A 145 13.66 -13.28 -5.97
C THR A 145 14.97 -13.75 -5.33
N VAL A 146 15.80 -12.82 -4.89
CA VAL A 146 17.08 -13.15 -4.23
C VAL A 146 16.82 -13.92 -2.92
N SER A 147 15.84 -13.51 -2.12
CA SER A 147 15.49 -14.23 -0.90
C SER A 147 15.01 -15.65 -1.15
N LEU A 148 14.18 -15.86 -2.17
CA LEU A 148 13.69 -17.19 -2.55
C LEU A 148 14.79 -18.11 -3.09
N LEU A 149 15.88 -17.55 -3.67
CA LEU A 149 17.01 -18.30 -4.16
C LEU A 149 18.02 -18.65 -3.05
N LEU A 150 18.23 -17.75 -2.09
CA LEU A 150 19.27 -17.88 -1.07
C LEU A 150 18.78 -18.49 0.23
N ILE A 151 17.51 -18.25 0.61
CA ILE A 151 16.96 -18.67 1.90
C ILE A 151 16.15 -19.95 1.70
N LYS A 152 16.52 -20.99 2.43
CA LYS A 152 15.70 -22.21 2.54
C LYS A 152 14.71 -22.04 3.68
N PHE A 153 13.45 -21.86 3.35
CA PHE A 153 12.39 -21.74 4.34
C PHE A 153 12.02 -23.11 4.89
N PRO A 154 11.91 -23.29 6.22
CA PRO A 154 11.59 -24.58 6.84
C PRO A 154 10.19 -25.07 6.46
N SER A 155 9.25 -24.14 6.29
CA SER A 155 7.86 -24.46 5.95
C SER A 155 7.26 -23.47 4.95
N THR A 156 6.18 -23.90 4.29
CA THR A 156 5.33 -23.05 3.43
C THR A 156 4.80 -21.84 4.19
N LEU A 157 4.46 -22.02 5.48
CA LEU A 157 3.91 -20.99 6.34
C LEU A 157 4.94 -19.87 6.61
N ASP A 158 6.18 -20.24 6.92
CA ASP A 158 7.27 -19.28 7.16
C ASP A 158 7.52 -18.42 5.91
N LEU A 159 7.45 -19.03 4.73
CA LEU A 159 7.61 -18.30 3.48
C LEU A 159 6.48 -17.28 3.26
N VAL A 160 5.22 -17.63 3.56
CA VAL A 160 4.07 -16.71 3.44
C VAL A 160 4.19 -15.55 4.42
N ILE A 161 4.59 -15.82 5.66
CA ILE A 161 4.81 -14.79 6.67
C ILE A 161 5.96 -13.87 6.25
N PHE A 162 7.09 -14.44 5.80
CA PHE A 162 8.21 -13.67 5.28
C PHE A 162 7.79 -12.78 4.12
N TRP A 163 7.02 -13.29 3.18
CA TRP A 163 6.52 -12.54 2.02
C TRP A 163 5.64 -11.37 2.47
N SER A 164 4.79 -11.59 3.48
CA SER A 164 3.94 -10.55 4.06
C SER A 164 4.76 -9.45 4.75
N ILE A 165 5.78 -9.82 5.53
CA ILE A 165 6.71 -8.89 6.18
C ILE A 165 7.49 -8.09 5.13
N LEU A 166 8.05 -8.75 4.13
CA LEU A 166 8.83 -8.10 3.07
C LEU A 166 7.98 -7.04 2.33
N SER A 167 6.74 -7.38 2.02
CA SER A 167 5.82 -6.46 1.35
C SER A 167 5.51 -5.21 2.20
N LEU A 168 5.46 -5.35 3.52
CA LEU A 168 5.31 -4.23 4.46
C LEU A 168 6.58 -3.39 4.51
N LEU A 169 7.76 -4.03 4.69
CA LEU A 169 9.03 -3.31 4.81
C LEU A 169 9.34 -2.44 3.59
N ILE A 170 8.99 -2.89 2.41
CA ILE A 170 9.21 -2.13 1.17
C ILE A 170 8.20 -0.99 1.02
N GLN A 171 7.02 -1.08 1.64
CA GLN A 171 6.04 0.01 1.64
C GLN A 171 6.47 1.20 2.51
N ILE A 172 7.18 0.97 3.62
CA ILE A 172 7.55 2.00 4.59
C ILE A 172 8.38 3.13 3.95
N PRO A 173 9.51 2.87 3.25
CA PRO A 173 10.33 3.93 2.68
C PRO A 173 9.59 4.81 1.68
N SER A 174 8.77 4.21 0.81
CA SER A 174 8.01 4.96 -0.19
C SER A 174 6.97 5.87 0.45
N THR A 175 6.28 5.40 1.51
CA THR A 175 5.32 6.21 2.25
C THR A 175 6.02 7.38 2.96
N LEU A 176 7.16 7.13 3.60
CA LEU A 176 7.95 8.17 4.29
C LEU A 176 8.47 9.23 3.30
N LEU A 177 9.01 8.81 2.14
CA LEU A 177 9.51 9.74 1.13
C LEU A 177 8.42 10.68 0.63
N VAL A 178 7.23 10.16 0.34
CA VAL A 178 6.11 11.00 -0.12
C VAL A 178 5.60 11.91 1.00
N CYS A 179 5.60 11.44 2.26
CA CYS A 179 5.24 12.26 3.41
C CYS A 179 6.20 13.45 3.63
N ILE A 180 7.51 13.28 3.39
CA ILE A 180 8.50 14.37 3.54
C ILE A 180 8.33 15.44 2.46
N TRP A 181 7.72 15.11 1.32
CA TRP A 181 7.54 16.05 0.20
C TRP A 181 6.26 16.91 0.28
N ILE A 182 5.39 16.64 1.23
CA ILE A 182 4.20 17.46 1.54
C ILE A 182 4.58 18.59 2.48
#